data_36ccb16fe8ce6315e1b9a564920d0493
#
_entry.id   36ccb16fe8ce6315e1b9a564920d0493
#
_cell.length_a   1.000
_cell.length_b   1.000
_cell.length_c   1.000
_cell.angle_alpha   90.00
_cell.angle_beta   90.00
_cell.angle_gamma   90.00
#
_symmetry.space_group_name_H-M   'P 1'
#
loop_
_entity.id
_entity.type
_entity.pdbx_description
1 polymer ?
#
loop_
_entity_poly.entity_id
_entity_poly.type
_entity_poly.pdbx_seq_one_letter_code
_entity_poly.pdbx_strand_id
1 'polypeptide(L)'
;MAETAQHRTGFEQGPPAPRLIPATRWNQFHAWPPIGGLRHLIFHEKKNGFDAVIKRVGGRVLIDEQAFYRWVDEQNQKGGGR
;
A
#
# COMPACT_ATOMS: atom_id res chain seq x y z
N MET A 1 7.54 6.39 32.43
CA MET A 1 7.55 6.11 32.17
C MET A 1 7.44 5.90 31.54
N ALA A 2 7.26 6.14 31.58
CA ALA A 2 7.18 5.96 31.07
C ALA A 2 6.94 5.82 30.40
N GLU A 3 6.76 5.96 30.20
CA GLU A 3 6.59 5.86 29.69
C GLU A 3 6.55 5.69 28.94
N THR A 4 6.54 5.74 29.06
CA THR A 4 6.45 5.54 28.38
C THR A 4 6.25 5.27 27.65
N ALA A 5 6.19 5.31 27.62
CA ALA A 5 6.00 5.01 27.03
C ALA A 5 5.75 4.84 26.37
N GLN A 6 5.76 4.96 26.35
CA GLN A 6 5.54 4.83 25.89
C GLN A 6 5.47 4.83 25.13
N HIS A 7 5.65 4.76 25.09
CA HIS A 7 5.51 4.64 24.51
C HIS A 7 5.30 4.33 23.79
N ARG A 8 5.23 4.29 23.77
CA ARG A 8 4.85 3.92 23.33
C ARG A 8 4.31 3.76 22.67
N THR A 9 4.10 3.82 22.76
CA THR A 9 3.47 3.63 22.25
C THR A 9 2.91 3.86 21.72
N GLY A 10 2.73 4.12 21.55
CA GLY A 10 2.22 4.27 21.12
C GLY A 10 1.76 4.51 20.61
N PHE A 11 1.81 4.59 20.59
CA PHE A 11 1.23 4.59 20.28
C PHE A 11 0.37 4.85 20.07
N GLU A 12 0.22 5.28 19.94
CA GLU A 12 -0.59 5.28 19.98
C GLU A 12 -1.61 5.63 19.72
N GLN A 13 -1.45 6.08 19.52
CA GLN A 13 -2.72 6.10 19.54
C GLN A 13 -3.60 6.81 18.56
N GLY A 14 -3.38 7.67 17.80
CA GLY A 14 -4.12 8.15 16.66
C GLY A 14 -4.14 7.10 15.57
N PRO A 15 -4.77 7.37 14.43
CA PRO A 15 -4.74 6.40 13.33
C PRO A 15 -3.31 6.15 12.90
N PRO A 16 -2.99 4.92 12.54
CA PRO A 16 -1.63 4.62 12.08
C PRO A 16 -1.29 5.41 10.83
N ALA A 17 -0.05 5.84 10.75
CA ALA A 17 0.44 6.48 9.55
C ALA A 17 0.42 5.48 8.39
N PRO A 18 0.16 5.94 7.17
CA PRO A 18 0.27 5.05 6.02
C PRO A 18 1.67 4.47 5.91
N ARG A 19 1.77 3.20 5.61
CA ARG A 19 3.05 2.57 5.40
C ARG A 19 3.38 2.58 3.92
N LEU A 20 4.58 3.03 3.60
CA LEU A 20 5.06 3.03 2.24
C LEU A 20 6.08 1.91 2.09
N ILE A 21 5.80 0.98 1.18
CA ILE A 21 6.63 -0.18 0.97
C ILE A 21 7.21 -0.10 -0.43
N PRO A 22 8.54 -0.17 -0.58
CA PRO A 22 9.12 -0.20 -1.93
C PRO A 22 8.55 -1.37 -2.73
N ALA A 23 8.25 -1.13 -3.99
CA ALA A 23 7.66 -2.17 -4.83
C ALA A 23 8.51 -3.43 -4.84
N THR A 24 9.85 -3.27 -4.81
CA THR A 24 10.76 -4.40 -4.83
C THR A 24 10.72 -5.22 -3.54
N ARG A 25 10.12 -4.66 -2.48
CA ARG A 25 10.03 -5.35 -1.19
C ARG A 25 8.61 -5.74 -0.84
N TRP A 26 7.66 -5.46 -1.70
CA TRP A 26 6.26 -5.71 -1.41
C TRP A 26 6.01 -7.15 -0.97
N ASN A 27 6.62 -8.10 -1.65
CA ASN A 27 6.37 -9.51 -1.36
C ASN A 27 7.02 -10.00 -0.08
N GLN A 28 7.81 -9.16 0.61
CA GLN A 28 8.27 -9.48 1.95
C GLN A 28 7.15 -9.32 2.98
N PHE A 29 6.15 -8.53 2.65
CA PHE A 29 5.04 -8.22 3.56
C PHE A 29 3.71 -8.79 3.09
N HIS A 30 3.57 -8.97 1.78
CA HIS A 30 2.31 -9.40 1.19
C HIS A 30 2.55 -10.44 0.12
N ALA A 31 1.76 -11.49 0.15
CA ALA A 31 1.89 -12.54 -0.84
C ALA A 31 1.35 -12.13 -2.20
N TRP A 32 0.39 -11.23 -2.23
CA TRP A 32 -0.26 -10.82 -3.46
C TRP A 32 -0.23 -9.31 -3.60
N PRO A 33 -0.03 -8.78 -4.79
CA PRO A 33 0.27 -9.53 -6.01
C PRO A 33 1.74 -9.97 -6.02
N PRO A 34 2.06 -11.05 -6.71
CA PRO A 34 3.48 -11.41 -6.89
C PRO A 34 4.17 -10.35 -7.71
N ILE A 35 5.50 -10.36 -7.68
CA ILE A 35 6.28 -9.26 -8.25
C ILE A 35 5.95 -9.01 -9.74
N GLY A 36 5.73 -10.06 -10.50
CA GLY A 36 5.39 -9.88 -11.92
C GLY A 36 4.04 -9.21 -12.09
N GLY A 37 3.05 -9.62 -11.29
CA GLY A 37 1.75 -8.98 -11.31
C GLY A 37 1.79 -7.55 -10.84
N LEU A 38 2.60 -7.29 -9.80
CA LEU A 38 2.74 -5.95 -9.29
C LEU A 38 3.34 -5.01 -10.34
N ARG A 39 4.37 -5.48 -11.04
CA ARG A 39 4.97 -4.69 -12.11
C ARG A 39 3.97 -4.39 -13.21
N HIS A 40 3.13 -5.36 -13.52
CA HIS A 40 2.08 -5.17 -14.52
C HIS A 40 1.09 -4.09 -14.09
N LEU A 41 0.68 -4.12 -12.81
CA LEU A 41 -0.22 -3.11 -12.28
C LEU A 41 0.41 -1.72 -12.35
N ILE A 42 1.68 -1.63 -12.02
CA ILE A 42 2.39 -0.35 -12.07
C ILE A 42 2.51 0.14 -13.50
N PHE A 43 2.82 -0.76 -14.42
CA PHE A 43 2.96 -0.39 -15.82
C PHE A 43 1.67 0.19 -16.40
N HIS A 44 0.53 -0.35 -15.99
CA HIS A 44 -0.78 0.09 -16.47
C HIS A 44 -1.50 0.99 -15.48
N GLU A 45 -0.76 1.70 -14.65
CA GLU A 45 -1.34 2.44 -13.52
C GLU A 45 -2.40 3.44 -13.93
N LYS A 46 -2.25 4.02 -15.11
CA LYS A 46 -3.21 5.04 -15.54
C LYS A 46 -4.52 4.44 -16.04
N LYS A 47 -4.48 3.19 -16.45
CA LYS A 47 -5.67 2.51 -16.92
C LYS A 47 -6.45 1.84 -15.81
N ASN A 48 -5.75 1.36 -14.80
CA ASN A 48 -6.37 0.56 -13.74
C ASN A 48 -6.54 1.32 -12.43
N GLY A 49 -6.12 2.58 -12.40
CA GLY A 49 -6.25 3.40 -11.19
C GLY A 49 -5.18 3.14 -10.15
N PHE A 50 -4.20 2.31 -10.46
CA PHE A 50 -3.15 1.99 -9.51
C PHE A 50 -2.25 3.18 -9.22
N ASP A 51 -2.31 4.22 -10.04
CA ASP A 51 -1.54 5.44 -9.79
C ASP A 51 -1.92 6.10 -8.46
N ALA A 52 -3.13 5.85 -7.95
CA ALA A 52 -3.53 6.35 -6.65
C ALA A 52 -2.84 5.61 -5.51
N VAL A 53 -2.26 4.45 -5.80
CA VAL A 53 -1.66 3.57 -4.79
C VAL A 53 -0.17 3.82 -4.67
N ILE A 54 0.49 4.26 -5.74
CA ILE A 54 1.95 4.37 -5.74
C ILE A 54 2.40 5.81 -5.56
N LYS A 55 3.57 5.94 -4.94
CA LYS A 55 4.26 7.21 -4.77
C LYS A 55 5.64 7.07 -5.38
N ARG A 56 6.02 8.02 -6.20
CA ARG A 56 7.34 8.00 -6.81
C ARG A 56 8.20 9.05 -6.13
N VAL A 57 9.28 8.60 -5.54
CA VAL A 57 10.18 9.47 -4.78
C VAL A 57 11.61 9.14 -5.20
N GLY A 58 12.30 10.12 -5.79
CA GLY A 58 13.70 9.94 -6.13
C GLY A 58 13.97 8.74 -7.03
N GLY A 59 13.08 8.47 -7.98
CA GLY A 59 13.23 7.35 -8.88
C GLY A 59 12.76 6.01 -8.30
N ARG A 60 12.32 6.01 -7.05
CA ARG A 60 11.81 4.80 -6.42
C ARG A 60 10.29 4.77 -6.48
N VAL A 61 9.76 3.58 -6.66
CA VAL A 61 8.32 3.36 -6.63
C VAL A 61 7.97 2.77 -5.28
N LEU A 62 7.17 3.51 -4.52
CA LEU A 62 6.70 3.09 -3.20
C LEU A 62 5.20 2.83 -3.27
N ILE A 63 4.74 1.86 -2.51
CA ILE A 63 3.33 1.51 -2.50
C ILE A 63 2.75 1.91 -1.16
N ASP A 64 1.70 2.74 -1.22
CA ASP A 64 0.94 3.14 -0.03
C ASP A 64 0.01 1.98 0.33
N GLU A 65 0.31 1.34 1.43
CA GLU A 65 -0.40 0.12 1.82
C GLU A 65 -1.89 0.37 2.03
N GLN A 66 -2.26 1.48 2.66
CA GLN A 66 -3.67 1.78 2.88
C GLN A 66 -4.39 2.07 1.56
N ALA A 67 -3.74 2.80 0.68
CA ALA A 67 -4.32 3.09 -0.63
C ALA A 67 -4.47 1.81 -1.44
N PHE A 68 -3.56 0.87 -1.26
CA PHE A 68 -3.67 -0.43 -1.91
C PHE A 68 -4.95 -1.15 -1.51
N TYR A 69 -5.24 -1.17 -0.21
CA TYR A 69 -6.46 -1.85 0.24
C TYR A 69 -7.72 -1.16 -0.27
N ARG A 70 -7.71 0.19 -0.30
CA ARG A 70 -8.85 0.91 -0.88
C ARG A 70 -9.02 0.59 -2.36
N TRP A 71 -7.90 0.50 -3.08
CA TRP A 71 -7.94 0.18 -4.50
C TRP A 71 -8.50 -1.22 -4.72
N VAL A 72 -8.11 -2.19 -3.89
CA VAL A 72 -8.63 -3.55 -3.98
C VAL A 72 -10.15 -3.54 -3.77
N ASP A 73 -10.61 -2.81 -2.77
CA ASP A 73 -12.05 -2.72 -2.51
C ASP A 73 -12.79 -2.11 -3.68
N GLU A 74 -12.22 -1.07 -4.28
CA GLU A 74 -12.84 -0.43 -5.44
C GLU A 74 -12.92 -1.37 -6.63
N GLN A 75 -11.86 -2.15 -6.86
CA GLN A 75 -11.89 -3.13 -7.94
C GLN A 75 -12.94 -4.19 -7.68
N ASN A 76 -13.05 -4.63 -6.45
CA ASN A 76 -14.04 -5.62 -6.09
C ASN A 76 -15.45 -5.10 -6.30
N GLN A 77 -15.70 -3.83 -5.97
CA GLN A 77 -17.01 -3.24 -6.18
C GLN A 77 -17.35 -3.11 -7.65
N LYS A 78 -16.37 -2.73 -8.47
CA LYS A 78 -16.61 -2.58 -9.90
C LYS A 78 -16.93 -3.91 -10.57
N GLY A 79 -16.25 -4.97 -10.15
CA GLY A 79 -16.45 -6.27 -10.70
C GLY A 79 -17.37 -7.15 -9.87
N GLY A 80 -17.72 -6.68 -8.68
CA GLY A 80 -18.38 -7.51 -7.70
C GLY A 80 -19.84 -7.77 -7.96
N GLY A 81 -20.40 -7.05 -8.87
CA GLY A 81 -21.79 -7.30 -9.25
C GLY A 81 -21.99 -8.54 -10.06
N ARG A 82 -20.92 -9.20 -10.42
CA ARG A 82 -21.00 -10.41 -11.22
C ARG A 82 -21.03 -11.64 -10.37
#